data_861d2486d7dc91da37de6c486079722f
#
_entry.id   861d2486d7dc91da37de6c486079722f
#
_cell.length_a   1.000
_cell.length_b   1.000
_cell.length_c   1.000
_cell.angle_alpha   90.00
_cell.angle_beta   90.00
_cell.angle_gamma   90.00
#
_symmetry.space_group_name_H-M   'P 1'
#
loop_
_entity.id
_entity.type
_entity.pdbx_description
1 polymer ?
#
loop_
_entity_poly.entity_id
_entity_poly.type
_entity_poly.pdbx_seq_one_letter_code
_entity_poly.pdbx_strand_id
1 'polypeptide(L)'
;CWEVQGQNCCKCEKCYRTMANIMAEGENPKRFNFPLFSEKNTGIQMRNYLYHKALDKEKVSDNWPFISKRVLENRDKLKELPYWDSFKWICKVNFADPYSFGVPLNYRLKHAKGIRGKLSQFKFYRKLHDMKCGISIND
;
A
#
# COMPACT_ATOMS: atom_id res chain seq x y z
N CYS A 1 -19.75 5.22 -6.74
CA CYS A 1 -19.27 4.31 -5.72
C CYS A 1 -20.39 3.39 -5.25
N TRP A 2 -20.09 2.14 -4.92
CA TRP A 2 -21.09 1.19 -4.44
C TRP A 2 -21.52 1.46 -2.99
N GLU A 3 -20.65 2.09 -2.20
CA GLU A 3 -20.87 2.31 -0.76
C GLU A 3 -21.64 3.60 -0.46
N VAL A 4 -21.57 4.60 -1.35
CA VAL A 4 -22.21 5.90 -1.15
C VAL A 4 -22.89 6.33 -2.44
N GLN A 5 -24.21 6.52 -2.38
CA GLN A 5 -24.98 6.94 -3.52
C GLN A 5 -24.67 8.41 -3.88
N GLY A 6 -24.34 8.67 -5.14
CA GLY A 6 -24.06 10.02 -5.64
C GLY A 6 -22.66 10.58 -5.36
N GLN A 7 -21.79 9.89 -4.58
CA GLN A 7 -20.44 10.35 -4.29
C GLN A 7 -19.40 9.22 -4.37
N ASN A 8 -18.14 9.60 -4.55
CA ASN A 8 -17.01 8.67 -4.42
C ASN A 8 -16.57 8.59 -2.94
N CYS A 9 -16.60 7.38 -2.37
CA CYS A 9 -16.24 7.16 -0.96
C CYS A 9 -14.74 7.37 -0.67
N CYS A 10 -13.89 7.40 -1.69
CA CYS A 10 -12.43 7.53 -1.62
C CYS A 10 -11.71 6.45 -0.78
N LYS A 11 -12.37 5.36 -0.43
CA LYS A 11 -11.84 4.30 0.47
C LYS A 11 -11.87 2.90 -0.13
N CYS A 12 -12.82 2.59 -1.00
CA CYS A 12 -12.94 1.27 -1.60
C CYS A 12 -11.97 1.08 -2.77
N GLU A 13 -11.73 -0.18 -3.16
CA GLU A 13 -10.82 -0.51 -4.25
C GLU A 13 -11.16 0.20 -5.56
N LYS A 14 -12.45 0.29 -5.91
CA LYS A 14 -12.89 1.01 -7.09
C LYS A 14 -12.45 2.48 -7.06
N CYS A 15 -12.65 3.17 -5.93
CA CYS A 15 -12.24 4.57 -5.79
C CYS A 15 -10.71 4.71 -5.83
N TYR A 16 -9.98 3.85 -5.11
CA TYR A 16 -8.52 3.87 -5.13
C TYR A 16 -7.96 3.64 -6.53
N ARG A 17 -8.48 2.64 -7.25
CA ARG A 17 -8.07 2.34 -8.61
C ARG A 17 -8.37 3.50 -9.56
N THR A 18 -9.55 4.12 -9.45
CA THR A 18 -9.92 5.26 -10.29
C THR A 18 -9.02 6.47 -9.98
N MET A 19 -8.81 6.81 -8.71
CA MET A 19 -7.87 7.88 -8.33
C MET A 19 -6.45 7.59 -8.82
N ALA A 20 -5.99 6.33 -8.70
CA ALA A 20 -4.65 5.94 -9.16
C ALA A 20 -4.49 6.10 -10.69
N ASN A 21 -5.52 5.78 -11.48
CA ASN A 21 -5.51 6.04 -12.92
C ASN A 21 -5.42 7.55 -13.22
N ILE A 22 -6.22 8.38 -12.55
CA ILE A 22 -6.18 9.84 -12.71
C ILE A 22 -4.79 10.38 -12.36
N MET A 23 -4.22 9.92 -11.23
CA MET A 23 -2.87 10.31 -10.80
C MET A 23 -1.79 9.84 -11.79
N ALA A 24 -1.96 8.66 -12.39
CA ALA A 24 -1.02 8.14 -13.39
C ALA A 24 -0.97 8.99 -14.67
N GLU A 25 -2.05 9.70 -15.00
CA GLU A 25 -2.10 10.69 -16.10
C GLU A 25 -1.58 12.08 -15.69
N GLY A 26 -1.21 12.27 -14.43
CA GLY A 26 -0.74 13.55 -13.92
C GLY A 26 -1.85 14.53 -13.54
N GLU A 27 -3.06 14.03 -13.34
CA GLU A 27 -4.21 14.84 -12.99
C GLU A 27 -4.51 14.77 -11.48
N ASN A 28 -5.25 15.77 -10.98
CA ASN A 28 -5.65 15.82 -9.58
C ASN A 28 -7.04 15.20 -9.40
N PRO A 29 -7.19 14.10 -8.63
CA PRO A 29 -8.48 13.44 -8.42
C PRO A 29 -9.59 14.32 -7.86
N LYS A 30 -9.30 15.42 -7.16
CA LYS A 30 -10.33 16.36 -6.68
C LYS A 30 -11.17 16.93 -7.84
N ARG A 31 -10.58 17.13 -9.01
CA ARG A 31 -11.28 17.63 -10.21
C ARG A 31 -12.29 16.62 -10.78
N PHE A 32 -12.22 15.37 -10.33
CA PHE A 32 -13.03 14.24 -10.81
C PHE A 32 -13.95 13.68 -9.72
N ASN A 33 -14.44 14.54 -8.85
CA ASN A 33 -15.37 14.18 -7.76
C ASN A 33 -14.82 13.18 -6.74
N PHE A 34 -13.55 13.36 -6.35
CA PHE A 34 -12.94 12.66 -5.21
C PHE A 34 -12.63 13.67 -4.09
N PRO A 35 -13.65 14.11 -3.32
CA PRO A 35 -13.51 15.22 -2.36
C PRO A 35 -12.53 14.93 -1.24
N LEU A 36 -12.38 13.67 -0.82
CA LEU A 36 -11.48 13.25 0.26
C LEU A 36 -10.04 12.94 -0.22
N PHE A 37 -9.74 13.21 -1.49
CA PHE A 37 -8.36 13.05 -1.99
C PHE A 37 -7.40 13.98 -1.23
N SER A 38 -6.26 13.42 -0.82
CA SER A 38 -5.16 14.13 -0.18
C SER A 38 -3.84 13.79 -0.87
N GLU A 39 -3.14 14.79 -1.34
CA GLU A 39 -1.84 14.64 -2.01
C GLU A 39 -0.82 13.91 -1.15
N LYS A 40 -0.82 14.18 0.15
CA LYS A 40 0.11 13.57 1.12
C LYS A 40 -0.28 12.15 1.53
N ASN A 41 -1.58 11.86 1.59
CA ASN A 41 -2.06 10.66 2.29
C ASN A 41 -2.69 9.62 1.37
N THR A 42 -3.35 10.00 0.27
CA THR A 42 -4.14 9.05 -0.54
C THR A 42 -3.28 7.93 -1.11
N GLY A 43 -2.10 8.24 -1.62
CA GLY A 43 -1.18 7.21 -2.12
C GLY A 43 -0.74 6.22 -1.03
N ILE A 44 -0.50 6.70 0.19
CA ILE A 44 -0.17 5.84 1.34
C ILE A 44 -1.36 4.97 1.74
N GLN A 45 -2.57 5.52 1.73
CA GLN A 45 -3.80 4.78 2.03
C GLN A 45 -4.07 3.68 1.00
N MET A 46 -3.90 3.97 -0.29
CA MET A 46 -3.97 2.98 -1.37
C MET A 46 -2.99 1.82 -1.14
N ARG A 47 -1.72 2.15 -0.86
CA ARG A 47 -0.70 1.14 -0.57
C ARG A 47 -1.09 0.26 0.60
N ASN A 48 -1.51 0.85 1.70
CA ASN A 48 -1.90 0.11 2.90
C ASN A 48 -3.11 -0.79 2.63
N TYR A 49 -4.09 -0.30 1.89
CA TYR A 49 -5.25 -1.08 1.46
C TYR A 49 -4.83 -2.33 0.66
N LEU A 50 -3.97 -2.17 -0.34
CA LEU A 50 -3.48 -3.28 -1.15
C LEU A 50 -2.64 -4.27 -0.34
N TYR A 51 -1.81 -3.76 0.58
CA TYR A 51 -1.02 -4.63 1.45
C TYR A 51 -1.90 -5.46 2.39
N HIS A 52 -2.99 -4.90 2.92
CA HIS A 52 -3.95 -5.66 3.71
C HIS A 52 -4.61 -6.75 2.88
N LYS A 53 -5.08 -6.45 1.67
CA LYS A 53 -5.63 -7.48 0.77
C LYS A 53 -4.64 -8.63 0.52
N ALA A 54 -3.37 -8.31 0.27
CA ALA A 54 -2.34 -9.33 0.08
C ALA A 54 -2.09 -10.17 1.35
N LEU A 55 -2.15 -9.56 2.53
CA LEU A 55 -2.03 -10.30 3.81
C LEU A 55 -3.21 -11.24 4.04
N ASP A 56 -4.40 -10.83 3.64
CA ASP A 56 -5.63 -11.62 3.76
C ASP A 56 -5.79 -12.61 2.59
N LYS A 57 -4.79 -12.70 1.69
CA LYS A 57 -4.79 -13.52 0.48
C LYS A 57 -5.96 -13.22 -0.47
N GLU A 58 -6.43 -12.00 -0.44
CA GLU A 58 -7.46 -11.52 -1.36
C GLU A 58 -6.82 -11.04 -2.66
N LYS A 59 -7.42 -11.43 -3.78
CA LYS A 59 -7.00 -10.97 -5.10
C LYS A 59 -7.29 -9.47 -5.25
N VAL A 60 -6.30 -8.73 -5.71
CA VAL A 60 -6.51 -7.34 -6.16
C VAL A 60 -6.93 -7.31 -7.63
N SER A 61 -7.55 -6.21 -8.04
CA SER A 61 -8.00 -6.04 -9.43
C SER A 61 -6.86 -6.15 -10.43
N ASP A 62 -7.10 -6.83 -11.55
CA ASP A 62 -6.16 -7.00 -12.66
C ASP A 62 -5.81 -5.67 -13.38
N ASN A 63 -6.43 -4.56 -13.00
CA ASN A 63 -6.09 -3.23 -13.49
C ASN A 63 -4.82 -2.63 -12.84
N TRP A 64 -4.40 -3.10 -11.67
CA TRP A 64 -3.24 -2.53 -10.98
C TRP A 64 -1.92 -2.66 -11.75
N PRO A 65 -1.63 -3.77 -12.45
CA PRO A 65 -0.47 -3.86 -13.34
C PRO A 65 -0.46 -2.77 -14.43
N PHE A 66 -1.61 -2.50 -15.05
CA PHE A 66 -1.73 -1.46 -16.08
C PHE A 66 -1.51 -0.06 -15.51
N ILE A 67 -2.06 0.23 -14.33
CA ILE A 67 -1.83 1.50 -13.63
C ILE A 67 -0.34 1.67 -13.32
N SER A 68 0.31 0.63 -12.77
CA SER A 68 1.74 0.66 -12.47
C SER A 68 2.59 0.93 -13.72
N LYS A 69 2.29 0.25 -14.83
CA LYS A 69 2.94 0.48 -16.11
C LYS A 69 2.77 1.94 -16.56
N ARG A 70 1.56 2.48 -16.49
CA ARG A 70 1.27 3.86 -16.87
C ARG A 70 2.01 4.89 -16.02
N VAL A 71 2.12 4.63 -14.71
CA VAL A 71 2.93 5.47 -13.80
C VAL A 71 4.41 5.44 -14.18
N LEU A 72 4.95 4.29 -14.59
CA LEU A 72 6.33 4.19 -15.04
C LEU A 72 6.57 4.96 -16.34
N GLU A 73 5.64 4.88 -17.30
CA GLU A 73 5.71 5.62 -18.57
C GLU A 73 5.68 7.14 -18.36
N ASN A 74 4.88 7.63 -17.42
CA ASN A 74 4.72 9.04 -17.12
C ASN A 74 5.63 9.55 -15.98
N ARG A 75 6.56 8.73 -15.51
CA ARG A 75 7.33 8.95 -14.27
C ARG A 75 7.98 10.33 -14.18
N ASP A 76 8.57 10.81 -15.26
CA ASP A 76 9.30 12.08 -15.23
C ASP A 76 8.36 13.27 -15.05
N LYS A 77 7.20 13.26 -15.70
CA LYS A 77 6.13 14.23 -15.47
C LYS A 77 5.60 14.15 -14.04
N LEU A 78 5.42 12.94 -13.52
CA LEU A 78 4.78 12.72 -12.22
C LEU A 78 5.66 13.14 -11.04
N LYS A 79 7.00 13.11 -11.18
CA LYS A 79 7.95 13.53 -10.13
C LYS A 79 7.75 14.98 -9.68
N GLU A 80 7.25 15.85 -10.54
CA GLU A 80 7.02 17.26 -10.27
C GLU A 80 5.70 17.53 -9.54
N LEU A 81 4.87 16.50 -9.36
CA LEU A 81 3.52 16.65 -8.80
C LEU A 81 3.49 16.46 -7.28
N PRO A 82 2.67 17.22 -6.56
CA PRO A 82 2.69 17.25 -5.09
C PRO A 82 2.31 15.91 -4.43
N TYR A 83 1.64 15.03 -5.14
CA TYR A 83 1.28 13.69 -4.63
C TYR A 83 2.33 12.61 -4.93
N TRP A 84 3.40 12.92 -5.65
CA TRP A 84 4.40 11.92 -6.08
C TRP A 84 4.98 11.14 -4.90
N ASP A 85 5.39 11.82 -3.84
CA ASP A 85 6.02 11.16 -2.70
C ASP A 85 5.12 10.12 -2.03
N SER A 86 3.83 10.36 -1.97
CA SER A 86 2.85 9.41 -1.43
C SER A 86 2.53 8.26 -2.41
N PHE A 87 2.77 8.45 -3.71
CA PHE A 87 2.33 7.55 -4.78
C PHE A 87 3.45 6.73 -5.44
N LYS A 88 4.71 7.19 -5.39
CA LYS A 88 5.88 6.55 -6.05
C LYS A 88 6.14 5.09 -5.67
N TRP A 89 5.56 4.60 -4.57
CA TRP A 89 5.66 3.20 -4.15
C TRP A 89 5.16 2.22 -5.22
N ILE A 90 4.18 2.62 -6.04
CA ILE A 90 3.58 1.79 -7.08
C ILE A 90 4.60 1.35 -8.14
N CYS A 91 5.66 2.13 -8.36
CA CYS A 91 6.76 1.79 -9.27
C CYS A 91 7.63 0.61 -8.78
N LYS A 92 7.53 0.28 -7.50
CA LYS A 92 8.35 -0.77 -6.85
C LYS A 92 7.57 -2.05 -6.59
N VAL A 93 6.28 -2.06 -6.89
CA VAL A 93 5.40 -3.20 -6.63
C VAL A 93 5.40 -4.15 -7.82
N ASN A 94 5.60 -5.43 -7.57
CA ASN A 94 5.44 -6.46 -8.58
C ASN A 94 4.00 -7.00 -8.55
N PHE A 95 3.16 -6.49 -9.44
CA PHE A 95 1.78 -6.93 -9.59
C PHE A 95 1.62 -8.23 -10.41
N ALA A 96 2.72 -8.88 -10.83
CA ALA A 96 2.64 -10.18 -11.51
C ALA A 96 2.05 -11.26 -10.59
N ASP A 97 2.24 -11.12 -9.28
CA ASP A 97 1.52 -11.92 -8.28
C ASP A 97 0.42 -11.07 -7.63
N PRO A 98 -0.86 -11.28 -8.00
CA PRO A 98 -1.98 -10.49 -7.47
C PRO A 98 -2.27 -10.73 -5.99
N TYR A 99 -1.61 -11.72 -5.36
CA TYR A 99 -1.80 -12.08 -3.97
C TYR A 99 -0.67 -11.65 -3.04
N SER A 100 0.53 -11.38 -3.56
CA SER A 100 1.67 -11.11 -2.69
C SER A 100 2.57 -9.95 -3.11
N PHE A 101 2.24 -9.24 -4.15
CA PHE A 101 2.95 -8.13 -4.79
C PHE A 101 3.99 -7.36 -3.93
N GLY A 102 4.88 -8.11 -3.27
CA GLY A 102 6.04 -7.53 -2.59
C GLY A 102 5.73 -6.79 -1.28
N VAL A 103 4.71 -7.24 -0.52
CA VAL A 103 4.46 -6.69 0.83
C VAL A 103 5.73 -6.80 1.69
N PRO A 104 6.30 -5.68 2.17
CA PRO A 104 7.53 -5.69 2.95
C PRO A 104 7.42 -6.54 4.22
N LEU A 105 8.49 -7.22 4.59
CA LEU A 105 8.52 -8.11 5.76
C LEU A 105 8.13 -7.39 7.05
N ASN A 106 8.61 -6.16 7.24
CA ASN A 106 8.27 -5.35 8.41
C ASN A 106 6.76 -5.04 8.48
N TYR A 107 6.11 -4.83 7.33
CA TYR A 107 4.66 -4.62 7.27
C TYR A 107 3.92 -5.93 7.61
N ARG A 108 4.36 -7.07 7.05
CA ARG A 108 3.82 -8.40 7.37
C ARG A 108 3.92 -8.69 8.88
N LEU A 109 5.08 -8.45 9.48
CA LEU A 109 5.31 -8.68 10.91
C LEU A 109 4.44 -7.77 11.79
N LYS A 110 4.24 -6.51 11.39
CA LYS A 110 3.41 -5.55 12.13
C LYS A 110 1.92 -5.95 12.13
N HIS A 111 1.43 -6.48 11.03
CA HIS A 111 0.00 -6.77 10.82
C HIS A 111 -0.38 -8.25 10.90
N ALA A 112 0.58 -9.14 11.13
CA ALA A 112 0.34 -10.57 11.30
C ALA A 112 -0.44 -10.85 12.59
N LYS A 113 -1.76 -10.79 12.50
CA LYS A 113 -2.66 -11.22 13.59
C LYS A 113 -2.38 -12.69 13.90
N GLY A 114 -1.97 -13.02 15.12
CA GLY A 114 -1.73 -14.39 15.58
C GLY A 114 -0.28 -14.92 15.42
N ILE A 115 0.57 -14.30 14.59
CA ILE A 115 1.98 -14.72 14.48
C ILE A 115 2.81 -14.18 15.64
N ARG A 116 2.43 -13.03 16.24
CA ARG A 116 3.13 -12.49 17.41
C ARG A 116 3.16 -13.47 18.59
N GLY A 117 2.06 -14.18 18.85
CA GLY A 117 2.00 -15.19 19.90
C GLY A 117 2.86 -16.42 19.57
N LYS A 118 2.97 -16.81 18.30
CA LYS A 118 3.81 -17.95 17.87
C LYS A 118 5.28 -17.59 17.72
N LEU A 119 5.60 -16.38 17.23
CA LEU A 119 6.99 -15.92 17.09
C LEU A 119 7.65 -15.61 18.43
N SER A 120 6.90 -15.18 19.44
CA SER A 120 7.41 -15.00 20.80
C SER A 120 7.88 -16.32 21.43
N GLN A 121 7.43 -17.46 20.92
CA GLN A 121 7.86 -18.81 21.34
C GLN A 121 9.15 -19.27 20.63
N PHE A 122 9.56 -18.62 19.55
CA PHE A 122 10.81 -18.96 18.88
C PHE A 122 11.99 -18.27 19.57
N LYS A 123 12.97 -19.03 20.00
CA LYS A 123 14.24 -18.57 20.63
C LYS A 123 14.91 -17.43 19.83
N PHE A 124 14.79 -17.43 18.51
CA PHE A 124 15.35 -16.42 17.62
C PHE A 124 14.68 -15.04 17.77
N TYR A 125 13.37 -14.99 17.93
CA TYR A 125 12.63 -13.71 18.13
C TYR A 125 12.94 -13.13 19.51
N ARG A 126 13.08 -13.97 20.52
CA ARG A 126 13.52 -13.57 21.86
C ARG A 126 14.91 -12.93 21.80
N LYS A 127 15.86 -13.57 21.12
CA LYS A 127 17.23 -13.05 20.96
C LYS A 127 17.27 -11.69 20.24
N LEU A 128 16.47 -11.49 19.18
CA LEU A 128 16.35 -10.21 18.48
C LEU A 128 15.69 -9.12 19.33
N HIS A 129 14.70 -9.47 20.12
CA HIS A 129 14.02 -8.56 21.04
C HIS A 129 14.98 -8.12 22.17
N ASP A 130 15.71 -9.06 22.75
CA ASP A 130 16.65 -8.83 23.83
C ASP A 130 17.85 -7.97 23.37
N MET A 131 18.34 -8.18 22.15
CA MET A 131 19.35 -7.32 21.53
C MET A 131 18.87 -5.89 21.29
N LYS A 132 17.57 -5.68 20.93
CA LYS A 132 16.99 -4.34 20.76
C LYS A 132 16.72 -3.63 22.08
N CYS A 133 16.43 -4.37 23.14
CA CYS A 133 16.15 -3.82 24.46
C CYS A 133 17.40 -3.64 25.33
N GLY A 134 18.61 -3.92 24.79
CA GLY A 134 19.86 -3.74 25.52
C GLY A 134 20.04 -4.70 26.71
N ILE A 135 19.25 -5.79 26.73
CA ILE A 135 19.42 -6.83 27.78
C ILE A 135 20.61 -7.69 27.38
N SER A 136 21.71 -7.47 28.08
CA SER A 136 22.92 -8.32 27.98
C SER A 136 22.54 -9.72 28.40
N ILE A 137 22.66 -10.69 27.49
CA ILE A 137 22.57 -12.10 27.82
C ILE A 137 23.96 -12.50 28.31
N ASN A 138 24.18 -12.43 29.62
CA ASN A 138 25.24 -13.17 30.25
C ASN A 138 24.71 -14.58 30.53
N ASP A 139 25.41 -15.57 29.97
CA ASP A 139 25.36 -17.03 30.13
C ASP A 139 24.19 -17.77 29.51
#